data_fdb51d23b76120ae121e0ebb917265da
#
_entry.id   fdb51d23b76120ae121e0ebb917265da
#
_cell.length_a   1.000
_cell.length_b   1.000
_cell.length_c   1.000
_cell.angle_alpha   90.00
_cell.angle_beta   90.00
_cell.angle_gamma   90.00
#
_symmetry.space_group_name_H-M   'P 1'
#
loop_
_entity.id
_entity.type
_entity.pdbx_description
1 polymer ?
#
loop_
_entity_poly.entity_id
_entity_poly.type
_entity_poly.pdbx_seq_one_letter_code
_entity_poly.pdbx_strand_id
1 'polypeptide(L)'
;SGETLNIVGGSTAGQRTSVSRQSAGYYGIDIAGGTINASYYDFDYLDKDGLNLTGAATVTELSNGSFDNIQNDAGGNAAYIKLVSAALNAGKSLSSMVFDDPADGADTNVDYNVYLDTSGGNPIYTWRFSGHSGNADGEADDFDPGGDPGYLVWDDSTTSIIDITGYAYTDDNEAVPVTGAKVSVAVNGTLDINTATTTAAGKFTLNNVSVTEGDTLTVFLDTDGGAAGTTVTVSDAQDILEADNFRIYQNHVCVRHEIGTHISIAQMSMFDKDQDVDIKFDAEDGSPDTLIVLDGNELFVPAGFTFKPEGNLQYNLLGIDDIDIRGTLSMSAETIRISGSWRNSGIIVPGTSTVVFDAASGGETIVQPVASGAFYNLTINDAGGGAIFTLGSDIDVNGSLTISGGTLDADNVGNYDIYLAGNWVN
;
A
#
# COMPACT_ATOMS: atom_id res chain seq x y z
N SER A 1 35.41 31.67 12.23
CA SER A 1 34.10 31.40 12.82
C SER A 1 33.07 32.28 12.14
N GLY A 2 32.00 31.68 11.66
CA GLY A 2 30.96 32.36 10.88
C GLY A 2 31.05 32.20 9.37
N GLU A 3 31.96 31.39 8.86
CA GLU A 3 32.03 31.05 7.44
C GLU A 3 30.98 30.00 7.11
N THR A 4 30.43 30.09 5.89
CA THR A 4 29.43 29.14 5.38
C THR A 4 29.99 28.38 4.20
N LEU A 5 29.91 27.05 4.27
CA LEU A 5 30.13 26.16 3.15
C LEU A 5 28.79 25.99 2.41
N ASN A 6 28.73 26.43 1.16
CA ASN A 6 27.57 26.26 0.31
C ASN A 6 27.85 25.22 -0.78
N ILE A 7 27.05 24.15 -0.80
CA ILE A 7 27.10 23.10 -1.82
C ILE A 7 25.65 22.89 -2.32
N VAL A 8 25.33 23.53 -3.44
CA VAL A 8 23.96 23.52 -3.95
C VAL A 8 23.96 23.06 -5.41
N GLY A 9 23.35 21.93 -5.65
CA GLY A 9 23.13 21.40 -7.00
C GLY A 9 21.70 21.64 -7.49
N GLY A 10 21.36 21.04 -8.61
CA GLY A 10 19.98 21.03 -9.15
C GLY A 10 19.30 19.69 -8.87
N SER A 11 17.98 19.70 -8.79
CA SER A 11 17.14 18.52 -8.52
C SER A 11 17.12 17.50 -9.66
N THR A 12 17.53 17.89 -10.86
CA THR A 12 17.56 16.99 -12.03
C THR A 12 18.84 16.16 -12.04
N ALA A 13 18.73 14.88 -12.39
CA ALA A 13 19.88 13.99 -12.55
C ALA A 13 20.95 14.62 -13.48
N GLY A 14 22.22 14.62 -13.04
CA GLY A 14 23.34 15.25 -13.72
C GLY A 14 23.53 16.75 -13.43
N GLN A 15 22.69 17.34 -12.58
CA GLN A 15 22.85 18.72 -12.08
C GLN A 15 23.26 18.76 -10.59
N ARG A 16 23.41 17.62 -9.94
CA ARG A 16 23.89 17.52 -8.56
C ARG A 16 25.33 18.01 -8.46
N THR A 17 25.68 18.61 -7.32
CA THR A 17 27.07 19.01 -7.06
C THR A 17 27.83 17.82 -6.47
N SER A 18 28.71 17.21 -7.23
CA SER A 18 29.54 16.10 -6.75
C SER A 18 30.86 16.62 -6.16
N VAL A 19 31.20 16.13 -4.98
CA VAL A 19 32.49 16.28 -4.34
C VAL A 19 33.09 14.89 -4.18
N SER A 20 34.14 14.61 -4.94
CA SER A 20 34.76 13.30 -5.00
C SER A 20 36.27 13.42 -5.12
N ARG A 21 36.98 12.34 -4.87
CA ARG A 21 38.44 12.27 -5.04
C ARG A 21 38.86 12.40 -6.51
N GLN A 22 39.95 13.07 -6.76
CA GLN A 22 40.56 13.14 -8.10
C GLN A 22 41.51 11.95 -8.40
N SER A 23 42.05 11.30 -7.36
CA SER A 23 42.98 10.18 -7.43
C SER A 23 42.74 9.23 -6.25
N ALA A 24 43.52 8.16 -6.13
CA ALA A 24 43.42 7.26 -4.99
C ALA A 24 43.60 8.01 -3.66
N GLY A 25 42.72 7.75 -2.68
CA GLY A 25 42.71 8.38 -1.35
C GLY A 25 41.29 8.79 -0.95
N TYR A 26 41.15 9.22 0.28
CA TYR A 26 39.89 9.68 0.87
C TYR A 26 40.08 11.12 1.36
N TYR A 27 38.98 11.84 1.56
CA TYR A 27 38.99 13.21 2.07
C TYR A 27 37.92 13.39 3.14
N GLY A 28 38.15 14.26 4.12
CA GLY A 28 37.17 14.65 5.12
C GLY A 28 36.63 16.05 4.88
N ILE A 29 35.45 16.31 5.41
CA ILE A 29 34.82 17.63 5.45
C ILE A 29 34.59 18.00 6.91
N ASP A 30 35.44 18.88 7.47
CA ASP A 30 35.30 19.32 8.85
C ASP A 30 34.64 20.70 8.95
N ILE A 31 33.51 20.75 9.66
CA ILE A 31 32.78 21.98 9.99
C ILE A 31 32.90 22.23 11.50
N ALA A 32 33.91 22.98 11.89
CA ALA A 32 34.22 23.27 13.30
C ALA A 32 33.62 24.64 13.71
N GLY A 33 32.39 24.69 14.11
CA GLY A 33 31.68 25.92 14.54
C GLY A 33 31.33 26.88 13.41
N GLY A 34 31.35 26.42 12.16
CA GLY A 34 30.88 27.13 10.97
C GLY A 34 29.46 26.72 10.57
N THR A 35 29.06 27.07 9.37
CA THR A 35 27.74 26.73 8.82
C THR A 35 27.90 25.87 7.57
N ILE A 36 27.08 24.84 7.42
CA ILE A 36 26.89 24.12 6.15
C ILE A 36 25.48 24.36 5.63
N ASN A 37 25.41 24.59 4.30
CA ASN A 37 24.20 24.69 3.53
C ASN A 37 24.40 23.86 2.26
N ALA A 38 23.87 22.65 2.26
CA ALA A 38 24.04 21.69 1.17
C ALA A 38 22.70 21.09 0.75
N SER A 39 22.45 21.05 -0.56
CA SER A 39 21.29 20.40 -1.14
C SER A 39 21.61 19.91 -2.55
N TYR A 40 21.02 18.77 -2.94
CA TYR A 40 21.27 18.11 -4.23
C TYR A 40 22.77 17.90 -4.48
N TYR A 41 23.44 17.23 -3.53
CA TYR A 41 24.89 16.97 -3.56
C TYR A 41 25.18 15.47 -3.50
N ASP A 42 26.37 15.11 -3.97
CA ASP A 42 26.92 13.76 -3.86
C ASP A 42 28.31 13.86 -3.22
N PHE A 43 28.49 13.20 -2.09
CA PHE A 43 29.78 13.02 -1.42
C PHE A 43 30.26 11.58 -1.61
N ASP A 44 31.40 11.44 -2.27
CA ASP A 44 31.94 10.15 -2.66
C ASP A 44 33.41 10.04 -2.26
N TYR A 45 33.82 8.90 -1.69
CA TYR A 45 35.16 8.66 -1.13
C TYR A 45 35.54 9.54 0.06
N LEU A 46 34.63 9.67 1.01
CA LEU A 46 34.91 10.33 2.28
C LEU A 46 35.92 9.52 3.12
N ASP A 47 36.70 10.20 3.98
CA ASP A 47 37.49 9.50 4.98
C ASP A 47 36.58 8.90 6.09
N LYS A 48 37.16 8.17 7.02
CA LYS A 48 36.41 7.50 8.09
C LYS A 48 35.60 8.45 9.01
N ASP A 49 35.88 9.74 8.96
CA ASP A 49 35.19 10.74 9.76
C ASP A 49 34.08 11.47 8.95
N GLY A 50 34.00 11.20 7.63
CA GLY A 50 32.92 11.66 6.78
C GLY A 50 32.72 13.17 6.73
N LEU A 51 31.47 13.61 6.79
CA LEU A 51 31.09 14.98 7.09
C LEU A 51 31.09 15.17 8.61
N ASN A 52 32.15 15.78 9.13
CA ASN A 52 32.38 15.90 10.57
C ASN A 52 31.91 17.27 11.08
N LEU A 53 30.85 17.28 11.88
CA LEU A 53 30.23 18.46 12.45
C LEU A 53 30.63 18.61 13.91
N THR A 54 31.59 19.48 14.19
CA THR A 54 32.14 19.65 15.53
C THR A 54 31.90 21.04 16.13
N GLY A 55 32.01 21.13 17.46
CA GLY A 55 31.74 22.38 18.18
C GLY A 55 30.28 22.83 17.95
N ALA A 56 30.06 24.13 17.78
CA ALA A 56 28.74 24.68 17.52
C ALA A 56 28.48 24.84 16.01
N ALA A 57 28.78 23.80 15.23
CA ALA A 57 28.49 23.77 13.81
C ALA A 57 26.98 23.97 13.59
N THR A 58 26.64 24.72 12.57
CA THR A 58 25.24 25.01 12.22
C THR A 58 24.93 24.38 10.85
N VAL A 59 23.88 23.57 10.79
CA VAL A 59 23.34 23.07 9.54
C VAL A 59 22.16 23.94 9.14
N THR A 60 22.24 24.63 8.02
CA THR A 60 21.11 25.37 7.46
C THR A 60 20.25 24.44 6.63
N GLU A 61 20.87 23.65 5.76
CA GLU A 61 20.25 22.66 4.90
C GLU A 61 21.22 21.52 4.67
N LEU A 62 20.73 20.28 4.59
CA LEU A 62 21.50 19.08 4.29
C LEU A 62 20.68 18.00 3.58
N SER A 63 19.45 18.30 3.16
CA SER A 63 18.55 17.36 2.49
C SER A 63 18.94 17.09 1.03
N ASN A 64 18.36 16.03 0.45
CA ASN A 64 18.61 15.63 -0.93
C ASN A 64 20.08 15.32 -1.23
N GLY A 65 20.81 14.80 -0.25
CA GLY A 65 22.21 14.41 -0.35
C GLY A 65 22.40 12.95 -0.65
N SER A 66 23.54 12.59 -1.26
CA SER A 66 23.98 11.21 -1.41
C SER A 66 25.36 11.07 -0.80
N PHE A 67 25.55 9.99 -0.05
CA PHE A 67 26.82 9.57 0.54
C PHE A 67 27.14 8.19 -0.02
N ASP A 68 28.35 8.06 -0.55
CA ASP A 68 28.82 6.85 -1.20
C ASP A 68 30.31 6.67 -0.96
N ASN A 69 30.78 5.45 -0.77
CA ASN A 69 32.17 5.10 -0.53
C ASN A 69 32.84 5.86 0.64
N ILE A 70 33.08 5.18 1.74
CA ILE A 70 33.78 5.74 2.89
C ILE A 70 35.04 4.93 3.19
N GLN A 71 36.02 5.55 3.82
CA GLN A 71 37.24 4.86 4.28
C GLN A 71 36.93 3.98 5.50
N ASN A 72 37.38 2.73 5.45
CA ASN A 72 37.30 1.81 6.59
C ASN A 72 38.00 2.36 7.84
N ASP A 73 37.37 2.19 9.00
CA ASP A 73 37.98 2.39 10.30
C ASP A 73 38.17 1.06 11.02
N ALA A 74 39.44 0.60 11.16
CA ALA A 74 39.74 -0.60 11.94
C ALA A 74 39.29 -0.49 13.41
N GLY A 75 38.87 0.67 13.87
CA GLY A 75 38.32 0.94 15.19
C GLY A 75 36.79 0.76 15.26
N GLY A 76 36.10 0.60 14.11
CA GLY A 76 34.67 0.38 14.05
C GLY A 76 33.86 1.64 14.32
N ASN A 77 34.27 2.80 13.76
CA ASN A 77 33.55 4.07 13.92
C ASN A 77 33.55 4.91 12.64
N ALA A 78 33.62 4.29 11.47
CA ALA A 78 33.47 4.99 10.20
C ALA A 78 31.99 5.42 10.03
N ALA A 79 31.75 6.71 9.75
CA ALA A 79 30.41 7.20 9.55
C ALA A 79 30.36 8.28 8.47
N TYR A 80 29.30 8.26 7.65
CA TYR A 80 29.08 9.27 6.62
C TYR A 80 28.88 10.66 7.20
N ILE A 81 28.17 10.75 8.33
CA ILE A 81 28.03 11.99 9.10
C ILE A 81 28.47 11.71 10.54
N LYS A 82 29.46 12.46 11.02
CA LYS A 82 29.81 12.50 12.46
C LYS A 82 29.40 13.82 13.05
N LEU A 83 28.75 13.79 14.21
CA LEU A 83 28.35 15.01 14.90
C LEU A 83 28.52 14.87 16.40
N VAL A 84 28.86 15.98 17.04
CA VAL A 84 28.87 16.11 18.48
C VAL A 84 27.56 16.74 18.96
N SER A 85 27.18 16.49 20.23
CA SER A 85 25.94 17.03 20.81
C SER A 85 25.76 18.53 20.61
N ALA A 86 26.83 19.31 20.60
CA ALA A 86 26.79 20.75 20.39
C ALA A 86 26.38 21.15 18.96
N ALA A 87 26.51 20.24 17.98
CA ALA A 87 26.08 20.46 16.61
C ALA A 87 24.56 20.25 16.44
N LEU A 88 23.92 19.52 17.36
CA LEU A 88 22.46 19.43 17.44
C LEU A 88 21.91 20.66 18.20
N ASN A 89 22.26 21.85 17.76
CA ASN A 89 21.87 23.11 18.40
C ASN A 89 20.49 23.64 17.98
N ALA A 90 19.84 22.96 17.05
CA ALA A 90 18.46 23.17 16.65
C ALA A 90 17.88 21.86 16.12
N GLY A 91 16.58 21.65 16.28
CA GLY A 91 15.87 20.55 15.64
C GLY A 91 15.96 20.66 14.11
N LYS A 92 16.13 19.54 13.43
CA LYS A 92 16.20 19.47 11.98
C LYS A 92 15.31 18.36 11.46
N SER A 93 14.70 18.62 10.30
CA SER A 93 14.10 17.59 9.45
C SER A 93 14.90 17.57 8.15
N LEU A 94 15.55 16.45 7.90
CA LEU A 94 16.37 16.20 6.73
C LEU A 94 15.67 15.16 5.87
N SER A 95 15.56 15.39 4.57
CA SER A 95 14.78 14.52 3.71
C SER A 95 15.56 14.05 2.49
N SER A 96 15.15 12.90 1.95
CA SER A 96 15.65 12.35 0.68
C SER A 96 17.18 12.23 0.66
N MET A 97 17.72 11.68 1.73
CA MET A 97 19.15 11.39 1.84
C MET A 97 19.42 9.94 1.46
N VAL A 98 20.50 9.70 0.71
CA VAL A 98 20.92 8.36 0.29
C VAL A 98 22.21 8.01 1.01
N PHE A 99 22.24 6.89 1.71
CA PHE A 99 23.41 6.34 2.37
C PHE A 99 23.71 5.00 1.73
N ASP A 100 24.65 4.97 0.81
CA ASP A 100 24.97 3.79 0.02
C ASP A 100 26.41 3.35 0.24
N ASP A 101 26.58 2.10 0.70
CA ASP A 101 27.87 1.46 0.81
C ASP A 101 27.95 0.38 -0.26
N PRO A 102 28.52 0.70 -1.43
CA PRO A 102 28.57 -0.25 -2.53
C PRO A 102 29.34 -1.48 -2.14
N ALA A 103 28.70 -2.63 -2.24
CA ALA A 103 29.28 -3.93 -2.02
C ALA A 103 30.31 -4.24 -3.14
N ASP A 104 31.45 -3.53 -3.15
CA ASP A 104 32.54 -3.78 -4.09
C ASP A 104 33.39 -5.02 -3.74
N GLY A 105 32.96 -5.77 -2.74
CA GLY A 105 33.55 -7.04 -2.32
C GLY A 105 34.84 -6.94 -1.50
N ALA A 106 35.32 -5.73 -1.25
CA ALA A 106 36.55 -5.49 -0.49
C ALA A 106 36.30 -4.72 0.82
N ASP A 107 35.24 -3.97 0.91
CA ASP A 107 35.00 -3.04 1.99
C ASP A 107 33.51 -3.00 2.40
N THR A 108 33.16 -3.73 3.42
CA THR A 108 32.04 -3.44 4.30
C THR A 108 32.53 -2.43 5.33
N ASN A 109 32.47 -1.13 5.01
CA ASN A 109 33.35 -0.20 5.70
C ASN A 109 32.67 0.93 6.43
N VAL A 110 31.43 1.19 6.12
CA VAL A 110 30.62 2.06 6.95
C VAL A 110 30.21 1.28 8.19
N ASP A 111 30.55 1.82 9.37
CA ASP A 111 30.03 1.28 10.62
C ASP A 111 28.69 1.95 10.96
N TYR A 112 28.53 3.23 10.54
CA TYR A 112 27.33 4.01 10.79
C TYR A 112 27.01 4.97 9.65
N ASN A 113 25.74 5.15 9.35
CA ASN A 113 25.27 6.24 8.48
C ASN A 113 25.46 7.60 9.18
N VAL A 114 25.03 7.70 10.44
CA VAL A 114 25.25 8.86 11.31
C VAL A 114 25.77 8.40 12.65
N TYR A 115 26.84 9.03 13.12
CA TYR A 115 27.42 8.77 14.43
C TYR A 115 27.33 10.01 15.33
N LEU A 116 26.62 9.89 16.45
CA LEU A 116 26.45 10.96 17.44
C LEU A 116 27.35 10.76 18.66
N ASP A 117 28.35 11.64 18.84
CA ASP A 117 29.17 11.69 20.03
C ASP A 117 28.54 12.56 21.15
N THR A 118 28.07 11.92 22.19
CA THR A 118 27.49 12.58 23.37
C THR A 118 28.50 12.79 24.53
N SER A 119 29.80 12.60 24.31
CA SER A 119 30.82 12.77 25.33
C SER A 119 30.85 14.19 25.90
N GLY A 120 30.37 15.18 25.19
CA GLY A 120 30.21 16.57 25.63
C GLY A 120 28.91 16.86 26.40
N GLY A 121 28.04 15.87 26.60
CA GLY A 121 26.70 15.99 27.20
C GLY A 121 25.60 15.61 26.20
N ASN A 122 24.39 15.40 26.70
CA ASN A 122 23.26 15.01 25.85
C ASN A 122 22.75 16.21 25.04
N PRO A 123 22.35 15.99 23.76
CA PRO A 123 21.65 16.99 22.97
C PRO A 123 20.30 17.37 23.60
N ILE A 124 19.84 18.59 23.31
CA ILE A 124 18.48 19.05 23.67
C ILE A 124 17.54 19.08 22.49
N TYR A 125 18.03 18.81 21.30
CA TYR A 125 17.27 18.77 20.06
C TYR A 125 17.44 17.43 19.37
N THR A 126 16.49 17.08 18.51
CA THR A 126 16.52 15.89 17.66
C THR A 126 16.70 16.28 16.22
N TRP A 127 17.35 15.40 15.46
CA TRP A 127 17.33 15.42 14.02
C TRP A 127 16.44 14.29 13.51
N ARG A 128 15.60 14.60 12.52
CA ARG A 128 14.73 13.64 11.85
C ARG A 128 15.18 13.44 10.42
N PHE A 129 15.23 12.19 9.99
CA PHE A 129 15.53 11.78 8.63
C PHE A 129 14.28 11.15 8.03
N SER A 130 13.80 11.66 6.88
CA SER A 130 12.61 11.15 6.19
C SER A 130 12.91 10.88 4.72
N GLY A 131 12.26 9.86 4.14
CA GLY A 131 12.49 9.49 2.75
C GLY A 131 13.95 9.19 2.44
N HIS A 132 14.67 8.64 3.40
CA HIS A 132 16.04 8.16 3.23
C HIS A 132 16.06 6.83 2.48
N SER A 133 17.20 6.47 1.92
CA SER A 133 17.39 5.22 1.17
C SER A 133 18.87 4.86 1.08
N GLY A 134 19.15 3.66 0.59
CA GLY A 134 20.49 3.10 0.45
C GLY A 134 20.62 1.80 1.23
N ASN A 135 21.77 1.14 1.15
CA ASN A 135 21.99 -0.11 1.85
C ASN A 135 22.62 0.06 3.26
N ALA A 136 22.92 1.29 3.64
CA ALA A 136 23.41 1.69 4.96
C ALA A 136 22.54 2.82 5.53
N ASP A 137 21.20 2.71 5.39
CA ASP A 137 20.27 3.72 5.86
C ASP A 137 19.45 3.23 7.06
N GLY A 138 18.85 4.18 7.79
CA GLY A 138 17.91 3.92 8.86
C GLY A 138 18.51 3.75 10.25
N GLU A 139 17.64 3.47 11.20
CA GLU A 139 17.92 3.35 12.63
C GLU A 139 18.92 2.24 12.97
N ALA A 140 18.91 1.15 12.17
CA ALA A 140 19.78 0.00 12.44
C ALA A 140 21.26 0.28 12.18
N ASP A 141 21.55 1.30 11.38
CA ASP A 141 22.87 1.67 10.90
C ASP A 141 23.37 3.00 11.50
N ASP A 142 22.70 3.58 12.50
CA ASP A 142 23.19 4.75 13.22
C ASP A 142 23.88 4.41 14.54
N PHE A 143 24.56 5.40 15.11
CA PHE A 143 25.01 5.36 16.50
C PHE A 143 24.39 6.52 17.26
N ASP A 144 23.30 6.21 17.97
CA ASP A 144 22.61 7.15 18.85
C ASP A 144 22.59 6.67 20.30
N PRO A 145 23.38 7.28 21.19
CA PRO A 145 23.38 6.90 22.61
C PRO A 145 22.05 7.18 23.32
N GLY A 146 21.12 7.88 22.71
CA GLY A 146 19.77 8.13 23.24
C GLY A 146 18.85 6.90 23.17
N GLY A 147 19.21 5.91 22.38
CA GLY A 147 18.36 4.74 22.08
C GLY A 147 17.28 5.05 21.04
N ASP A 148 16.42 4.10 20.73
CA ASP A 148 15.38 4.18 19.72
C ASP A 148 14.01 4.54 20.34
N PRO A 149 13.31 5.61 19.89
CA PRO A 149 13.84 6.74 19.12
C PRO A 149 14.66 7.68 20.04
N GLY A 150 15.87 8.01 19.63
CA GLY A 150 16.79 8.83 20.40
C GLY A 150 16.82 10.30 20.00
N TYR A 151 18.03 10.79 19.74
CA TYR A 151 18.29 12.13 19.23
C TYR A 151 18.37 12.16 17.70
N LEU A 152 18.64 11.02 17.07
CA LEU A 152 18.52 10.77 15.64
C LEU A 152 17.26 9.94 15.44
N VAL A 153 16.30 10.45 14.71
CA VAL A 153 15.01 9.81 14.50
C VAL A 153 14.87 9.53 13.02
N TRP A 154 14.86 8.25 12.68
CA TRP A 154 14.65 7.80 11.31
C TRP A 154 13.17 7.59 11.09
N ASP A 155 12.63 8.36 10.16
CA ASP A 155 11.24 8.25 9.76
C ASP A 155 11.19 7.51 8.44
N ASP A 156 11.04 6.18 8.52
CA ASP A 156 10.91 5.30 7.36
C ASP A 156 9.58 5.54 6.65
N SER A 157 8.66 6.23 7.31
CA SER A 157 7.41 6.64 6.72
C SER A 157 7.60 7.93 5.91
N THR A 158 7.72 7.82 4.59
CA THR A 158 7.58 8.96 3.69
C THR A 158 6.15 9.43 3.69
N THR A 159 5.78 10.24 4.66
CA THR A 159 4.49 10.91 4.62
C THR A 159 4.51 11.91 3.47
N SER A 160 3.78 11.61 2.44
CA SER A 160 3.55 12.50 1.30
C SER A 160 2.20 13.20 1.45
N ILE A 161 2.11 14.43 0.98
CA ILE A 161 0.83 15.12 0.82
C ILE A 161 0.44 14.98 -0.64
N ILE A 162 -0.70 14.33 -0.86
CA ILE A 162 -1.13 13.92 -2.19
C ILE A 162 -2.51 14.47 -2.54
N ASP A 163 -2.78 14.57 -3.82
CA ASP A 163 -4.13 14.78 -4.34
C ASP A 163 -4.67 13.46 -4.90
N ILE A 164 -5.79 12.98 -4.36
CA ILE A 164 -6.47 11.80 -4.90
C ILE A 164 -7.53 12.27 -5.88
N THR A 165 -7.32 12.01 -7.17
CA THR A 165 -8.27 12.36 -8.21
C THR A 165 -8.88 11.11 -8.83
N GLY A 166 -10.17 11.14 -9.09
CA GLY A 166 -10.87 10.02 -9.69
C GLY A 166 -12.23 10.41 -10.26
N TYR A 167 -12.99 9.37 -10.60
CA TYR A 167 -14.34 9.52 -11.13
C TYR A 167 -15.29 8.58 -10.39
N ALA A 168 -16.52 9.06 -10.18
CA ALA A 168 -17.60 8.28 -9.60
C ALA A 168 -18.69 8.04 -10.65
N TYR A 169 -19.14 6.80 -10.78
CA TYR A 169 -20.17 6.35 -11.71
C TYR A 169 -21.27 5.56 -11.01
N THR A 170 -22.45 5.48 -11.64
CA THR A 170 -23.56 4.69 -11.11
C THR A 170 -23.33 3.19 -11.25
N ASP A 171 -22.46 2.79 -12.16
CA ASP A 171 -22.11 1.39 -12.44
C ASP A 171 -20.71 1.29 -13.09
N ASP A 172 -20.22 0.08 -13.24
CA ASP A 172 -18.91 -0.26 -13.73
C ASP A 172 -18.75 -0.17 -15.26
N ASN A 173 -19.82 0.11 -16.00
CA ASN A 173 -19.75 0.39 -17.44
C ASN A 173 -19.46 1.88 -17.74
N GLU A 174 -19.36 2.71 -16.70
CA GLU A 174 -18.98 4.13 -16.74
C GLU A 174 -19.90 5.00 -17.61
N ALA A 175 -21.13 4.57 -17.86
CA ALA A 175 -22.04 5.27 -18.74
C ALA A 175 -22.65 6.52 -18.10
N VAL A 176 -22.89 6.49 -16.80
CA VAL A 176 -23.58 7.54 -16.07
C VAL A 176 -22.74 8.03 -14.88
N PRO A 177 -22.24 9.28 -14.93
CA PRO A 177 -21.46 9.83 -13.82
C PRO A 177 -22.35 10.16 -12.61
N VAL A 178 -21.81 9.94 -11.42
CA VAL A 178 -22.40 10.44 -10.16
C VAL A 178 -22.07 11.91 -10.00
N THR A 179 -23.07 12.76 -9.86
CA THR A 179 -22.89 14.20 -9.83
C THR A 179 -23.33 14.82 -8.50
N GLY A 180 -22.54 15.76 -7.96
CA GLY A 180 -22.88 16.48 -6.75
C GLY A 180 -22.79 15.66 -5.46
N ALA A 181 -22.22 14.45 -5.51
CA ALA A 181 -22.00 13.61 -4.35
C ALA A 181 -20.72 14.03 -3.59
N LYS A 182 -20.76 14.00 -2.29
CA LYS A 182 -19.59 14.14 -1.44
C LYS A 182 -18.73 12.89 -1.55
N VAL A 183 -17.42 13.06 -1.59
CA VAL A 183 -16.42 12.00 -1.53
C VAL A 183 -15.54 12.24 -0.33
N SER A 184 -15.33 11.21 0.46
CA SER A 184 -14.47 11.21 1.64
C SER A 184 -13.41 10.12 1.55
N VAL A 185 -12.35 10.25 2.34
CA VAL A 185 -11.27 9.25 2.44
C VAL A 185 -10.94 8.99 3.89
N ALA A 186 -10.71 7.73 4.23
CA ALA A 186 -10.05 7.33 5.46
C ALA A 186 -8.65 6.79 5.15
N VAL A 187 -7.68 7.14 5.97
CA VAL A 187 -6.29 6.69 5.91
C VAL A 187 -6.01 5.85 7.15
N ASN A 188 -5.66 4.58 6.98
CA ASN A 188 -5.44 3.62 8.08
C ASN A 188 -6.53 3.69 9.16
N GLY A 189 -7.78 3.66 8.74
CA GLY A 189 -8.92 3.68 9.65
C GLY A 189 -9.28 5.04 10.24
N THR A 190 -8.60 6.12 9.87
CA THR A 190 -8.89 7.47 10.34
C THR A 190 -9.47 8.32 9.21
N LEU A 191 -10.70 8.80 9.41
CA LEU A 191 -11.34 9.69 8.43
C LEU A 191 -10.55 10.98 8.27
N ASP A 192 -10.15 11.31 7.04
CA ASP A 192 -9.47 12.56 6.72
C ASP A 192 -10.46 13.74 6.71
N ILE A 193 -9.97 14.92 7.07
CA ILE A 193 -10.79 16.13 7.06
C ILE A 193 -11.10 16.63 5.65
N ASN A 194 -10.27 16.24 4.67
CA ASN A 194 -10.41 16.68 3.28
C ASN A 194 -11.52 15.90 2.58
N THR A 195 -12.42 16.61 1.96
CA THR A 195 -13.53 16.05 1.19
C THR A 195 -13.61 16.69 -0.18
N ALA A 196 -14.23 16.02 -1.12
CA ALA A 196 -14.50 16.52 -2.46
C ALA A 196 -15.98 16.45 -2.80
N THR A 197 -16.38 17.10 -3.88
CA THR A 197 -17.72 16.95 -4.47
C THR A 197 -17.57 16.60 -5.94
N THR A 198 -18.27 15.58 -6.39
CA THR A 198 -18.22 15.16 -7.79
C THR A 198 -18.79 16.21 -8.72
N THR A 199 -18.09 16.47 -9.81
CA THR A 199 -18.52 17.38 -10.88
C THR A 199 -19.63 16.78 -11.73
N ALA A 200 -20.13 17.52 -12.72
CA ALA A 200 -21.09 17.02 -13.70
C ALA A 200 -20.58 15.83 -14.53
N ALA A 201 -19.26 15.66 -14.62
CA ALA A 201 -18.62 14.50 -15.26
C ALA A 201 -18.27 13.37 -14.28
N GLY A 202 -18.71 13.46 -13.01
CA GLY A 202 -18.37 12.51 -11.96
C GLY A 202 -16.96 12.68 -11.38
N LYS A 203 -16.16 13.63 -11.87
CA LYS A 203 -14.79 13.83 -11.40
C LYS A 203 -14.76 14.42 -9.99
N PHE A 204 -13.87 13.90 -9.14
CA PHE A 204 -13.55 14.46 -7.83
C PHE A 204 -12.03 14.62 -7.68
N THR A 205 -11.62 15.48 -6.74
CA THR A 205 -10.23 15.62 -6.29
C THR A 205 -10.24 15.90 -4.79
N LEU A 206 -9.72 14.95 -4.01
CA LEU A 206 -9.42 15.12 -2.60
C LEU A 206 -8.02 15.73 -2.50
N ASN A 207 -7.91 16.97 -2.05
CA ASN A 207 -6.62 17.66 -2.03
C ASN A 207 -5.94 17.52 -0.67
N ASN A 208 -4.60 17.46 -0.68
CA ASN A 208 -3.77 17.48 0.50
C ASN A 208 -4.03 16.32 1.48
N VAL A 209 -4.27 15.13 0.99
CA VAL A 209 -4.37 13.92 1.82
C VAL A 209 -2.96 13.50 2.25
N SER A 210 -2.75 13.34 3.55
CA SER A 210 -1.46 12.89 4.10
C SER A 210 -1.42 11.38 4.10
N VAL A 211 -0.48 10.79 3.37
CA VAL A 211 -0.32 9.34 3.24
C VAL A 211 1.13 8.93 3.36
N THR A 212 1.34 7.72 3.78
CA THR A 212 2.61 7.00 3.79
C THR A 212 2.55 5.84 2.81
N GLU A 213 3.68 5.42 2.27
CA GLU A 213 3.74 4.21 1.45
C GLU A 213 3.20 3.00 2.23
N GLY A 214 2.29 2.26 1.62
CA GLY A 214 1.64 1.12 2.25
C GLY A 214 0.39 1.45 3.07
N ASP A 215 0.04 2.73 3.24
CA ASP A 215 -1.20 3.10 3.92
C ASP A 215 -2.43 2.55 3.20
N THR A 216 -3.37 2.07 3.97
CA THR A 216 -4.68 1.67 3.44
C THR A 216 -5.58 2.89 3.31
N LEU A 217 -6.07 3.11 2.10
CA LEU A 217 -7.01 4.19 1.79
C LEU A 217 -8.39 3.60 1.50
N THR A 218 -9.40 4.07 2.23
CA THR A 218 -10.81 3.79 1.93
C THR A 218 -11.45 5.07 1.40
N VAL A 219 -11.68 5.15 0.09
CA VAL A 219 -12.29 6.31 -0.59
C VAL A 219 -13.73 5.95 -0.95
N PHE A 220 -14.69 6.78 -0.54
CA PHE A 220 -16.10 6.43 -0.66
C PHE A 220 -17.00 7.61 -0.95
N LEU A 221 -18.19 7.31 -1.48
CA LEU A 221 -19.28 8.27 -1.61
C LEU A 221 -19.94 8.44 -0.24
N ASP A 222 -19.76 9.59 0.35
CA ASP A 222 -20.25 9.97 1.67
C ASP A 222 -21.60 10.68 1.49
N THR A 223 -22.68 9.93 1.60
CA THR A 223 -24.04 10.34 1.18
C THR A 223 -25.07 10.29 2.31
N ASP A 224 -24.65 10.13 3.56
CA ASP A 224 -25.51 9.97 4.75
C ASP A 224 -26.53 8.80 4.58
N GLY A 225 -26.07 7.66 4.06
CA GLY A 225 -26.87 6.45 3.86
C GLY A 225 -27.63 6.39 2.53
N GLY A 226 -27.26 7.25 1.57
CA GLY A 226 -27.74 7.20 0.20
C GLY A 226 -27.08 6.11 -0.65
N ALA A 227 -27.01 6.34 -1.98
CA ALA A 227 -26.32 5.43 -2.89
C ALA A 227 -24.82 5.48 -2.64
N ALA A 228 -24.30 4.46 -2.00
CA ALA A 228 -22.93 4.32 -1.58
C ALA A 228 -22.07 3.65 -2.66
N GLY A 229 -20.79 3.81 -2.56
CA GLY A 229 -19.78 3.11 -3.38
C GLY A 229 -18.42 3.34 -2.74
N THR A 230 -17.60 2.30 -2.70
CA THR A 230 -16.33 2.34 -1.97
C THR A 230 -15.21 1.75 -2.81
N THR A 231 -14.04 2.36 -2.73
CA THR A 231 -12.80 1.77 -3.26
C THR A 231 -11.76 1.73 -2.14
N VAL A 232 -11.27 0.53 -1.86
CA VAL A 232 -10.17 0.31 -0.90
C VAL A 232 -8.91 0.03 -1.68
N THR A 233 -7.82 0.71 -1.30
CA THR A 233 -6.51 0.56 -1.95
C THR A 233 -5.37 0.66 -0.95
N VAL A 234 -4.20 0.15 -1.34
CA VAL A 234 -2.92 0.37 -0.64
C VAL A 234 -2.14 1.42 -1.40
N SER A 235 -1.78 2.51 -0.72
CA SER A 235 -1.14 3.66 -1.37
C SER A 235 0.31 3.42 -1.74
N ASP A 236 0.70 3.92 -2.89
CA ASP A 236 2.08 4.26 -3.20
C ASP A 236 2.28 5.75 -2.91
N ALA A 237 3.15 6.10 -1.97
CA ALA A 237 3.36 7.49 -1.58
C ALA A 237 4.10 8.31 -2.64
N GLN A 238 4.63 7.69 -3.68
CA GLN A 238 5.42 8.34 -4.72
C GLN A 238 4.70 8.47 -6.06
N ASP A 239 3.90 7.49 -6.42
CA ASP A 239 3.19 7.44 -7.72
C ASP A 239 1.69 7.39 -7.47
N ILE A 240 1.21 8.52 -7.06
CA ILE A 240 -0.07 8.64 -6.47
C ILE A 240 -1.15 8.62 -7.50
N LEU A 241 -1.92 7.53 -7.41
CA LEU A 241 -3.31 7.53 -7.84
C LEU A 241 -3.50 8.49 -9.00
N GLU A 242 -2.62 8.31 -10.02
CA GLU A 242 -2.71 9.12 -11.21
C GLU A 242 -4.14 9.10 -11.69
N ALA A 243 -4.65 10.16 -11.48
CA ALA A 243 -5.92 10.78 -11.59
C ALA A 243 -6.96 10.14 -12.51
N ASP A 244 -6.55 9.50 -13.58
CA ASP A 244 -7.50 9.10 -14.61
C ASP A 244 -8.04 7.68 -14.44
N ASN A 245 -7.51 6.88 -13.51
CA ASN A 245 -7.89 5.48 -13.32
C ASN A 245 -8.54 5.15 -11.97
N PHE A 246 -8.61 6.10 -11.02
CA PHE A 246 -9.29 5.84 -9.76
C PHE A 246 -10.80 5.94 -9.95
N ARG A 247 -11.52 4.89 -9.55
CA ARG A 247 -12.97 4.78 -9.78
C ARG A 247 -13.70 4.44 -8.49
N ILE A 248 -14.86 5.04 -8.34
CA ILE A 248 -15.89 4.64 -7.37
C ILE A 248 -17.14 4.32 -8.15
N TYR A 249 -17.70 3.14 -7.96
CA TYR A 249 -18.96 2.74 -8.55
C TYR A 249 -20.02 2.61 -7.47
N GLN A 250 -21.22 3.14 -7.72
CA GLN A 250 -22.33 2.96 -6.76
C GLN A 250 -22.66 1.48 -6.62
N ASN A 251 -23.00 1.07 -5.41
CA ASN A 251 -23.30 -0.31 -5.04
C ASN A 251 -22.14 -1.30 -5.29
N HIS A 252 -20.91 -0.82 -5.34
CA HIS A 252 -19.72 -1.66 -5.48
C HIS A 252 -18.74 -1.40 -4.34
N VAL A 253 -18.07 -2.47 -3.94
CA VAL A 253 -16.89 -2.48 -3.08
C VAL A 253 -15.70 -2.86 -3.97
N CYS A 254 -14.99 -1.87 -4.46
CA CYS A 254 -13.82 -2.06 -5.31
C CYS A 254 -12.58 -2.29 -4.47
N VAL A 255 -11.78 -3.29 -4.83
CA VAL A 255 -10.52 -3.61 -4.16
C VAL A 255 -9.36 -3.52 -5.14
N ARG A 256 -8.34 -2.73 -4.79
CA ARG A 256 -7.16 -2.51 -5.63
C ARG A 256 -5.93 -2.29 -4.76
N HIS A 257 -4.76 -2.17 -5.34
CA HIS A 257 -3.50 -1.84 -4.66
C HIS A 257 -2.60 -1.06 -5.62
N GLU A 258 -1.97 0.01 -5.14
CA GLU A 258 -1.04 0.79 -5.96
C GLU A 258 0.38 0.25 -5.81
N ILE A 259 0.71 -0.30 -4.64
CA ILE A 259 1.96 -1.01 -4.38
C ILE A 259 1.69 -2.42 -3.84
N GLY A 260 2.75 -3.20 -3.72
CA GLY A 260 2.65 -4.59 -3.27
C GLY A 260 2.07 -5.51 -4.34
N THR A 261 1.58 -6.65 -3.93
CA THR A 261 1.10 -7.71 -4.84
C THR A 261 -0.39 -7.99 -4.72
N HIS A 262 -1.05 -7.50 -3.67
CA HIS A 262 -2.46 -7.73 -3.40
C HIS A 262 -2.98 -6.82 -2.27
N ILE A 263 -4.29 -6.82 -2.07
CA ILE A 263 -4.98 -6.32 -0.88
C ILE A 263 -5.66 -7.49 -0.16
N SER A 264 -5.78 -7.41 1.17
CA SER A 264 -6.36 -8.44 2.04
C SER A 264 -7.53 -7.91 2.87
N ILE A 265 -8.23 -8.80 3.59
CA ILE A 265 -9.30 -8.42 4.52
C ILE A 265 -8.75 -7.58 5.68
N ALA A 266 -7.55 -7.85 6.17
CA ALA A 266 -6.94 -7.08 7.25
C ALA A 266 -6.78 -5.58 6.91
N GLN A 267 -6.48 -5.25 5.66
CA GLN A 267 -6.50 -3.85 5.22
C GLN A 267 -7.92 -3.28 5.14
N MET A 268 -8.87 -4.06 4.65
CA MET A 268 -10.27 -3.61 4.56
C MET A 268 -10.88 -3.35 5.94
N SER A 269 -10.54 -4.14 6.96
CA SER A 269 -11.07 -4.00 8.33
C SER A 269 -10.65 -2.72 9.04
N MET A 270 -9.70 -1.97 8.50
CA MET A 270 -9.31 -0.70 9.10
C MET A 270 -10.42 0.35 9.04
N PHE A 271 -11.25 0.33 7.99
CA PHE A 271 -12.37 1.26 7.86
C PHE A 271 -13.52 0.62 7.07
N ASP A 272 -14.53 0.19 7.76
CA ASP A 272 -15.69 -0.54 7.22
C ASP A 272 -17.03 0.06 7.69
N LYS A 273 -18.13 -0.70 7.60
CA LYS A 273 -19.47 -0.24 7.99
C LYS A 273 -19.62 0.17 9.45
N ASP A 274 -18.74 -0.30 10.33
CA ASP A 274 -18.79 0.01 11.75
C ASP A 274 -18.25 1.42 12.04
N GLN A 275 -17.42 1.98 11.15
CA GLN A 275 -16.93 3.34 11.22
C GLN A 275 -17.83 4.31 10.44
N ASP A 276 -18.42 3.87 9.30
CA ASP A 276 -19.27 4.74 8.49
C ASP A 276 -20.41 3.98 7.80
N VAL A 277 -21.64 4.51 7.92
CA VAL A 277 -22.86 3.92 7.38
C VAL A 277 -22.88 3.82 5.85
N ASP A 278 -22.09 4.60 5.15
CA ASP A 278 -21.97 4.60 3.69
C ASP A 278 -21.05 3.49 3.16
N ILE A 279 -20.28 2.85 4.05
CA ILE A 279 -19.49 1.67 3.70
C ILE A 279 -20.41 0.44 3.71
N LYS A 280 -20.38 -0.35 2.64
CA LYS A 280 -21.32 -1.48 2.43
C LYS A 280 -20.64 -2.85 2.55
N PHE A 281 -19.55 -2.92 3.28
CA PHE A 281 -18.93 -4.17 3.69
C PHE A 281 -18.62 -4.15 5.19
N ASP A 282 -18.44 -5.33 5.76
CA ASP A 282 -18.04 -5.60 7.12
C ASP A 282 -16.84 -6.53 7.10
N ALA A 283 -15.72 -6.07 7.58
CA ALA A 283 -14.46 -6.79 7.53
C ALA A 283 -13.85 -6.87 8.93
N GLU A 284 -13.55 -8.08 9.38
CA GLU A 284 -12.97 -8.33 10.70
C GLU A 284 -11.57 -8.92 10.55
N ASP A 285 -10.59 -8.26 11.16
CA ASP A 285 -9.25 -8.82 11.37
C ASP A 285 -9.30 -9.76 12.58
N GLY A 286 -9.25 -11.05 12.31
CA GLY A 286 -9.48 -12.08 13.30
C GLY A 286 -8.64 -13.34 13.09
N SER A 287 -9.22 -14.50 13.42
CA SER A 287 -8.58 -15.78 13.13
C SER A 287 -9.64 -16.86 12.89
N PRO A 288 -10.04 -17.11 11.66
CA PRO A 288 -9.64 -16.39 10.42
C PRO A 288 -10.28 -14.99 10.32
N ASP A 289 -9.69 -14.13 9.49
CA ASP A 289 -10.32 -12.88 9.06
C ASP A 289 -11.61 -13.18 8.32
N THR A 290 -12.55 -12.25 8.38
CA THR A 290 -13.85 -12.42 7.71
C THR A 290 -14.25 -11.15 6.96
N LEU A 291 -14.89 -11.34 5.79
CA LEU A 291 -15.49 -10.27 5.00
C LEU A 291 -16.89 -10.66 4.57
N ILE A 292 -17.83 -9.74 4.76
CA ILE A 292 -19.12 -9.77 4.09
C ILE A 292 -19.32 -8.51 3.28
N VAL A 293 -20.03 -8.60 2.15
CA VAL A 293 -20.51 -7.46 1.38
C VAL A 293 -22.04 -7.45 1.50
N LEU A 294 -22.58 -6.30 1.90
CA LEU A 294 -24.00 -6.19 2.24
C LEU A 294 -24.88 -6.34 1.00
N ASP A 295 -26.10 -6.87 1.21
CA ASP A 295 -27.07 -7.10 0.14
C ASP A 295 -27.27 -5.88 -0.77
N GLY A 296 -27.34 -6.12 -2.09
CA GLY A 296 -27.42 -5.10 -3.11
C GLY A 296 -26.11 -4.41 -3.46
N ASN A 297 -24.99 -4.95 -2.98
CA ASN A 297 -23.66 -4.47 -3.32
C ASN A 297 -22.79 -5.59 -3.91
N GLU A 298 -21.92 -5.24 -4.84
CA GLU A 298 -21.02 -6.16 -5.54
C GLU A 298 -19.58 -6.00 -5.05
N LEU A 299 -18.89 -7.11 -4.77
CA LEU A 299 -17.44 -7.11 -4.62
C LEU A 299 -16.80 -7.07 -6.01
N PHE A 300 -16.04 -6.03 -6.29
CA PHE A 300 -15.43 -5.82 -7.59
C PHE A 300 -13.89 -5.83 -7.51
N VAL A 301 -13.27 -6.73 -8.29
CA VAL A 301 -11.82 -6.81 -8.43
C VAL A 301 -11.44 -6.32 -9.83
N PRO A 302 -11.00 -5.07 -10.00
CA PRO A 302 -10.70 -4.49 -11.32
C PRO A 302 -9.51 -5.17 -12.00
N ALA A 303 -9.45 -5.07 -13.33
CA ALA A 303 -8.34 -5.60 -14.12
C ALA A 303 -6.99 -4.98 -13.69
N GLY A 304 -5.96 -5.81 -13.58
CA GLY A 304 -4.63 -5.39 -13.15
C GLY A 304 -4.38 -5.48 -11.64
N PHE A 305 -5.43 -5.70 -10.83
CA PHE A 305 -5.32 -5.79 -9.38
C PHE A 305 -5.57 -7.21 -8.87
N THR A 306 -5.04 -7.50 -7.68
CA THR A 306 -5.19 -8.78 -7.02
C THR A 306 -5.85 -8.60 -5.65
N PHE A 307 -6.93 -9.31 -5.43
CA PHE A 307 -7.51 -9.51 -4.12
C PHE A 307 -7.09 -10.88 -3.60
N LYS A 308 -6.42 -10.90 -2.45
CA LYS A 308 -6.06 -12.11 -1.74
C LYS A 308 -6.64 -11.99 -0.33
N PRO A 309 -7.80 -12.58 -0.07
CA PRO A 309 -8.52 -12.38 1.18
C PRO A 309 -7.70 -12.66 2.43
N GLU A 310 -6.92 -13.74 2.43
CA GLU A 310 -6.20 -14.29 3.59
C GLU A 310 -7.12 -14.67 4.75
N GLY A 311 -8.44 -14.74 4.47
CA GLY A 311 -9.53 -15.04 5.38
C GLY A 311 -10.78 -15.46 4.63
N ASN A 312 -11.89 -15.71 5.34
CA ASN A 312 -13.13 -16.17 4.75
C ASN A 312 -13.98 -15.00 4.24
N LEU A 313 -14.54 -15.15 3.05
CA LEU A 313 -15.57 -14.25 2.54
C LEU A 313 -16.94 -14.72 3.04
N GLN A 314 -17.02 -14.85 4.34
CA GLN A 314 -18.27 -15.19 5.07
C GLN A 314 -18.12 -14.92 6.56
N TYR A 315 -19.22 -14.57 7.20
CA TYR A 315 -19.40 -14.60 8.64
C TYR A 315 -20.74 -15.22 8.98
N ASN A 316 -20.75 -16.31 9.76
CA ASN A 316 -21.93 -17.16 9.98
C ASN A 316 -22.52 -17.66 8.65
N LEU A 317 -23.75 -17.20 8.31
CA LEU A 317 -24.43 -17.54 7.05
C LEU A 317 -24.49 -16.36 6.08
N LEU A 318 -23.84 -15.25 6.39
CA LEU A 318 -23.69 -14.11 5.53
C LEU A 318 -22.41 -14.26 4.70
N GLY A 319 -22.39 -13.65 3.54
CA GLY A 319 -21.25 -13.68 2.63
C GLY A 319 -21.24 -12.45 1.74
N ILE A 320 -20.95 -12.67 0.49
CA ILE A 320 -20.96 -11.65 -0.55
C ILE A 320 -22.27 -11.81 -1.34
N ASP A 321 -22.92 -10.68 -1.69
CA ASP A 321 -24.09 -10.74 -2.59
C ASP A 321 -23.62 -11.10 -4.01
N ASP A 322 -23.17 -10.13 -4.79
CA ASP A 322 -22.59 -10.34 -6.12
C ASP A 322 -21.06 -10.19 -6.10
N ILE A 323 -20.36 -10.87 -7.01
CA ILE A 323 -18.92 -10.69 -7.23
C ILE A 323 -18.60 -10.58 -8.73
N ASP A 324 -17.81 -9.57 -9.12
CA ASP A 324 -17.21 -9.45 -10.46
C ASP A 324 -15.68 -9.39 -10.37
N ILE A 325 -15.02 -10.38 -11.00
CA ILE A 325 -13.57 -10.53 -11.01
C ILE A 325 -13.08 -10.23 -12.43
N ARG A 326 -12.42 -9.09 -12.62
CA ARG A 326 -11.73 -8.74 -13.88
C ARG A 326 -10.21 -8.78 -13.71
N GLY A 327 -9.75 -8.68 -12.47
CA GLY A 327 -8.37 -8.86 -12.04
C GLY A 327 -8.08 -10.29 -11.60
N THR A 328 -7.41 -10.45 -10.46
CA THR A 328 -7.08 -11.75 -9.88
C THR A 328 -7.73 -11.90 -8.50
N LEU A 329 -8.46 -12.98 -8.29
CA LEU A 329 -8.85 -13.44 -6.96
C LEU A 329 -7.95 -14.62 -6.58
N SER A 330 -7.10 -14.43 -5.56
CA SER A 330 -6.13 -15.44 -5.10
C SER A 330 -6.55 -16.00 -3.76
N MET A 331 -6.90 -17.28 -3.72
CA MET A 331 -7.37 -17.99 -2.55
C MET A 331 -6.38 -19.05 -2.12
N SER A 332 -6.39 -19.45 -0.86
CA SER A 332 -5.59 -20.53 -0.29
C SER A 332 -6.50 -21.71 0.15
N ALA A 333 -7.20 -21.57 1.27
CA ALA A 333 -8.11 -22.59 1.80
C ALA A 333 -9.42 -21.97 2.35
N GLU A 334 -9.72 -20.77 1.93
CA GLU A 334 -10.84 -19.97 2.40
C GLU A 334 -12.20 -20.58 1.99
N THR A 335 -13.22 -20.19 2.72
CA THR A 335 -14.62 -20.39 2.31
C THR A 335 -15.18 -19.06 1.80
N ILE A 336 -15.74 -19.10 0.60
CA ILE A 336 -16.42 -17.97 -0.03
C ILE A 336 -17.90 -18.34 -0.16
N ARG A 337 -18.77 -17.56 0.46
CA ARG A 337 -20.21 -17.71 0.38
C ARG A 337 -20.79 -16.60 -0.50
N ILE A 338 -21.54 -16.97 -1.50
CA ILE A 338 -22.17 -16.08 -2.48
C ILE A 338 -23.67 -16.28 -2.45
N SER A 339 -24.43 -15.21 -2.19
CA SER A 339 -25.89 -15.21 -2.28
C SER A 339 -26.43 -14.72 -3.61
N GLY A 340 -25.63 -14.03 -4.40
CA GLY A 340 -25.95 -13.51 -5.72
C GLY A 340 -25.17 -14.21 -6.83
N SER A 341 -24.79 -13.44 -7.84
CA SER A 341 -24.13 -13.91 -9.05
C SER A 341 -22.61 -13.87 -8.93
N TRP A 342 -21.97 -14.82 -9.61
CA TRP A 342 -20.52 -14.88 -9.78
C TRP A 342 -20.17 -14.56 -11.23
N ARG A 343 -19.39 -13.51 -11.44
CA ARG A 343 -18.86 -13.15 -12.76
C ARG A 343 -17.34 -13.12 -12.70
N ASN A 344 -16.70 -13.87 -13.58
CA ASN A 344 -15.25 -13.85 -13.72
C ASN A 344 -14.84 -13.71 -15.19
N SER A 345 -14.17 -12.64 -15.52
CA SER A 345 -13.46 -12.46 -16.79
C SER A 345 -11.95 -12.30 -16.61
N GLY A 346 -11.48 -12.31 -15.37
CA GLY A 346 -10.09 -12.27 -14.97
C GLY A 346 -9.53 -13.65 -14.65
N ILE A 347 -8.86 -13.79 -13.52
CA ILE A 347 -8.19 -15.03 -13.10
C ILE A 347 -8.59 -15.38 -11.68
N ILE A 348 -8.90 -16.67 -11.41
CA ILE A 348 -8.91 -17.21 -10.06
C ILE A 348 -7.74 -18.16 -9.83
N VAL A 349 -7.12 -18.01 -8.66
CA VAL A 349 -6.13 -18.97 -8.11
C VAL A 349 -6.83 -19.64 -6.93
N PRO A 350 -7.37 -20.86 -7.12
CA PRO A 350 -8.36 -21.39 -6.17
C PRO A 350 -7.75 -21.96 -4.89
N GLY A 351 -6.45 -22.25 -4.84
CA GLY A 351 -5.85 -22.99 -3.71
C GLY A 351 -6.60 -24.30 -3.43
N THR A 352 -7.05 -24.46 -2.19
CA THR A 352 -7.94 -25.55 -1.75
C THR A 352 -9.28 -25.00 -1.23
N SER A 353 -9.69 -23.83 -1.66
CA SER A 353 -10.87 -23.09 -1.20
C SER A 353 -12.18 -23.81 -1.54
N THR A 354 -13.24 -23.37 -0.87
CA THR A 354 -14.61 -23.81 -1.15
C THR A 354 -15.47 -22.60 -1.48
N VAL A 355 -16.06 -22.58 -2.67
CA VAL A 355 -17.08 -21.60 -3.04
C VAL A 355 -18.46 -22.21 -2.78
N VAL A 356 -19.28 -21.51 -2.01
CA VAL A 356 -20.62 -21.92 -1.62
C VAL A 356 -21.63 -20.94 -2.17
N PHE A 357 -22.47 -21.36 -3.10
CA PHE A 357 -23.62 -20.62 -3.54
C PHE A 357 -24.80 -20.92 -2.67
N ASP A 358 -25.37 -19.89 -2.02
CA ASP A 358 -26.39 -20.02 -0.99
C ASP A 358 -27.40 -18.87 -1.07
N ALA A 359 -28.09 -18.77 -2.19
CA ALA A 359 -29.16 -17.80 -2.36
C ALA A 359 -30.48 -18.33 -1.81
N ALA A 360 -31.29 -17.43 -1.24
CA ALA A 360 -32.63 -17.76 -0.76
C ALA A 360 -33.71 -17.75 -1.87
N SER A 361 -33.37 -17.21 -3.05
CA SER A 361 -34.27 -17.12 -4.22
C SER A 361 -33.46 -17.41 -5.49
N GLY A 362 -34.12 -17.85 -6.55
CA GLY A 362 -33.45 -18.24 -7.78
C GLY A 362 -33.22 -17.11 -8.75
N GLY A 363 -32.43 -17.38 -9.80
CA GLY A 363 -32.14 -16.48 -10.90
C GLY A 363 -30.69 -16.03 -10.97
N GLU A 364 -29.83 -16.57 -10.12
CA GLU A 364 -28.43 -16.21 -10.06
C GLU A 364 -27.60 -16.89 -11.17
N THR A 365 -26.52 -16.23 -11.61
CA THR A 365 -25.69 -16.71 -12.72
C THR A 365 -24.27 -16.98 -12.27
N ILE A 366 -23.70 -18.09 -12.74
CA ILE A 366 -22.30 -18.46 -12.52
C ILE A 366 -21.56 -18.39 -13.86
N VAL A 367 -20.72 -17.38 -14.05
CA VAL A 367 -19.83 -17.22 -15.20
C VAL A 367 -18.39 -17.40 -14.72
N GLN A 368 -17.83 -18.59 -14.96
CA GLN A 368 -16.47 -18.95 -14.60
C GLN A 368 -15.83 -19.71 -15.78
N PRO A 369 -15.35 -19.01 -16.82
CA PRO A 369 -14.75 -19.67 -17.97
C PRO A 369 -13.55 -20.53 -17.56
N VAL A 370 -13.42 -21.73 -18.12
CA VAL A 370 -12.32 -22.66 -17.84
C VAL A 370 -10.94 -22.03 -18.02
N ALA A 371 -10.80 -21.12 -18.99
CA ALA A 371 -9.57 -20.40 -19.25
C ALA A 371 -9.19 -19.40 -18.14
N SER A 372 -10.16 -18.99 -17.32
CA SER A 372 -10.00 -18.04 -16.19
C SER A 372 -9.69 -18.74 -14.85
N GLY A 373 -9.47 -20.07 -14.88
CA GLY A 373 -9.19 -20.91 -13.71
C GLY A 373 -10.37 -21.79 -13.31
N ALA A 374 -10.15 -22.63 -12.32
CA ALA A 374 -11.12 -23.60 -11.84
C ALA A 374 -11.58 -23.27 -10.42
N PHE A 375 -12.78 -23.69 -10.03
CA PHE A 375 -13.08 -23.84 -8.61
C PHE A 375 -12.28 -25.02 -8.03
N TYR A 376 -11.84 -24.93 -6.76
CA TYR A 376 -11.35 -26.15 -6.13
C TYR A 376 -12.53 -26.97 -5.62
N ASN A 377 -13.25 -26.54 -4.58
CA ASN A 377 -14.53 -27.13 -4.24
C ASN A 377 -15.68 -26.16 -4.57
N LEU A 378 -16.75 -26.71 -5.11
CA LEU A 378 -17.97 -25.96 -5.41
C LEU A 378 -19.14 -26.60 -4.67
N THR A 379 -19.91 -25.78 -3.96
CA THR A 379 -21.11 -26.22 -3.24
C THR A 379 -22.29 -25.35 -3.62
N ILE A 380 -23.38 -26.00 -4.01
CA ILE A 380 -24.72 -25.40 -4.15
C ILE A 380 -25.49 -25.77 -2.88
N ASN A 381 -25.89 -24.79 -2.09
CA ASN A 381 -26.46 -25.00 -0.75
C ASN A 381 -27.63 -24.03 -0.49
N ASP A 382 -28.72 -24.21 -1.16
CA ASP A 382 -29.96 -23.50 -0.81
C ASP A 382 -30.78 -24.30 0.17
N ALA A 383 -30.80 -23.86 1.42
CA ALA A 383 -31.56 -24.50 2.50
C ALA A 383 -33.09 -24.46 2.27
N GLY A 384 -33.57 -23.51 1.47
CA GLY A 384 -34.98 -23.39 1.06
C GLY A 384 -35.34 -24.29 -0.11
N GLY A 385 -34.37 -24.76 -0.89
CA GLY A 385 -34.54 -25.67 -2.04
C GLY A 385 -35.17 -25.03 -3.28
N GLY A 386 -35.26 -23.69 -3.34
CA GLY A 386 -35.89 -22.97 -4.45
C GLY A 386 -34.95 -22.21 -5.34
N ALA A 387 -33.70 -22.01 -4.93
CA ALA A 387 -32.72 -21.27 -5.72
C ALA A 387 -32.24 -22.08 -6.95
N ILE A 388 -32.08 -21.37 -8.05
CA ILE A 388 -31.53 -21.90 -9.30
C ILE A 388 -30.31 -21.06 -9.64
N PHE A 389 -29.17 -21.72 -9.71
CA PHE A 389 -27.91 -21.13 -10.18
C PHE A 389 -27.66 -21.60 -11.60
N THR A 390 -27.70 -20.68 -12.55
CA THR A 390 -27.57 -20.98 -13.97
C THR A 390 -26.14 -20.75 -14.42
N LEU A 391 -25.52 -21.74 -15.07
CA LEU A 391 -24.23 -21.55 -15.69
C LEU A 391 -24.32 -20.57 -16.86
N GLY A 392 -23.38 -19.66 -16.95
CA GLY A 392 -23.17 -18.76 -18.08
C GLY A 392 -21.90 -19.07 -18.87
N SER A 393 -21.18 -20.12 -18.47
CA SER A 393 -19.99 -20.66 -19.15
C SER A 393 -19.77 -22.13 -18.76
N ASP A 394 -18.96 -22.85 -19.51
CA ASP A 394 -18.35 -24.09 -19.02
C ASP A 394 -17.56 -23.83 -17.74
N ILE A 395 -17.62 -24.74 -16.78
CA ILE A 395 -16.89 -24.62 -15.53
C ILE A 395 -15.97 -25.84 -15.28
N ASP A 396 -14.87 -25.60 -14.57
CA ASP A 396 -13.94 -26.62 -14.10
C ASP A 396 -13.92 -26.68 -12.57
N VAL A 397 -14.00 -27.88 -11.99
CA VAL A 397 -13.99 -28.14 -10.55
C VAL A 397 -12.92 -29.18 -10.24
N ASN A 398 -11.77 -28.74 -9.70
CA ASN A 398 -10.62 -29.59 -9.41
C ASN A 398 -10.81 -30.52 -8.20
N GLY A 399 -11.64 -30.12 -7.25
CA GLY A 399 -12.01 -30.89 -6.06
C GLY A 399 -13.41 -31.48 -6.17
N SER A 400 -14.26 -31.24 -5.17
CA SER A 400 -15.60 -31.83 -5.12
C SER A 400 -16.68 -30.83 -5.54
N LEU A 401 -17.68 -31.31 -6.27
CA LEU A 401 -18.94 -30.62 -6.51
C LEU A 401 -20.01 -31.22 -5.59
N THR A 402 -20.58 -30.39 -4.72
CA THR A 402 -21.63 -30.80 -3.79
C THR A 402 -22.92 -30.02 -4.07
N ILE A 403 -24.03 -30.70 -4.17
CA ILE A 403 -25.37 -30.09 -4.25
C ILE A 403 -26.15 -30.58 -3.02
N SER A 404 -26.24 -29.74 -1.99
CA SER A 404 -26.97 -30.05 -0.75
C SER A 404 -28.36 -29.42 -0.69
N GLY A 405 -28.67 -28.55 -1.62
CA GLY A 405 -29.98 -27.92 -1.80
C GLY A 405 -29.97 -26.99 -3.01
N GLY A 406 -31.13 -26.68 -3.57
CA GLY A 406 -31.24 -25.86 -4.79
C GLY A 406 -30.97 -26.63 -6.07
N THR A 407 -30.76 -25.90 -7.16
CA THR A 407 -30.51 -26.43 -8.51
C THR A 407 -29.30 -25.76 -9.13
N LEU A 408 -28.40 -26.57 -9.67
CA LEU A 408 -27.36 -26.10 -10.60
C LEU A 408 -27.87 -26.42 -12.02
N ASP A 409 -28.17 -25.37 -12.78
CA ASP A 409 -28.72 -25.46 -14.15
C ASP A 409 -27.59 -25.20 -15.16
N ALA A 410 -27.31 -26.18 -16.01
CA ALA A 410 -26.31 -26.07 -17.07
C ALA A 410 -26.75 -25.22 -18.27
N ASP A 411 -27.87 -24.52 -18.16
CA ASP A 411 -28.54 -23.71 -19.18
C ASP A 411 -28.92 -24.49 -20.48
N ASN A 412 -30.21 -24.60 -20.70
CA ASN A 412 -30.75 -25.32 -21.88
C ASN A 412 -30.49 -24.64 -23.24
N VAL A 413 -29.93 -23.45 -23.24
CA VAL A 413 -29.57 -22.66 -24.43
C VAL A 413 -28.06 -22.73 -24.67
N GLY A 414 -27.28 -22.45 -23.63
CA GLY A 414 -25.80 -22.50 -23.66
C GLY A 414 -25.26 -23.93 -23.70
N ASN A 415 -25.94 -24.88 -23.03
CA ASN A 415 -25.52 -26.26 -22.86
C ASN A 415 -24.08 -26.36 -22.33
N TYR A 416 -23.83 -25.70 -21.21
CA TYR A 416 -22.50 -25.61 -20.63
C TYR A 416 -22.08 -26.91 -19.97
N ASP A 417 -20.80 -27.25 -20.11
CA ASP A 417 -20.18 -28.43 -19.55
C ASP A 417 -19.62 -28.18 -18.15
N ILE A 418 -19.65 -29.22 -17.30
CA ILE A 418 -19.02 -29.26 -15.99
C ILE A 418 -17.90 -30.27 -16.02
N TYR A 419 -16.65 -29.81 -15.95
CA TYR A 419 -15.47 -30.65 -15.85
C TYR A 419 -15.16 -30.89 -14.36
N LEU A 420 -15.27 -32.13 -13.90
CA LEU A 420 -15.11 -32.48 -12.50
C LEU A 420 -13.97 -33.50 -12.34
N ALA A 421 -12.90 -33.10 -11.61
CA ALA A 421 -11.78 -33.98 -11.32
C ALA A 421 -11.99 -34.80 -10.02
N GLY A 422 -12.79 -34.32 -9.08
CA GLY A 422 -13.02 -34.98 -7.79
C GLY A 422 -14.37 -35.67 -7.69
N ASN A 423 -15.04 -35.54 -6.55
CA ASN A 423 -16.28 -36.26 -6.25
C ASN A 423 -17.52 -35.41 -6.58
N TRP A 424 -18.55 -36.08 -7.09
CA TRP A 424 -19.89 -35.54 -7.12
C TRP A 424 -20.65 -36.01 -5.88
N VAL A 425 -21.23 -35.09 -5.13
CA VAL A 425 -22.05 -35.35 -3.95
C VAL A 425 -23.40 -34.67 -4.14
N ASN A 426 -24.50 -35.44 -4.00
CA ASN A 426 -25.85 -34.94 -4.11
C ASN A 426 -26.75 -35.64 -3.11
#